data_eb416fee8a619b3d044712dc25a8ac35
#
_entry.id   eb416fee8a619b3d044712dc25a8ac35
#
_cell.length_a   1.000
_cell.length_b   1.000
_cell.length_c   1.000
_cell.angle_alpha   90.00
_cell.angle_beta   90.00
_cell.angle_gamma   90.00
#
_symmetry.space_group_name_H-M   'P 1'
#
loop_
_entity.id
_entity.type
_entity.pdbx_description
1 polymer ?
#
loop_
_entity_poly.entity_id
_entity_poly.type
_entity_poly.pdbx_seq_one_letter_code
_entity_poly.pdbx_strand_id
1 'polypeptide(L)'
;DDQSSRGQDRKSWLERISQAFSSEPESVEDVLEILRDAEEHSIIDTDAMSIIEGAMQVIDMRVDEIMIPRSQMVTVKASQEPKEFLGEIMDSAHSRFPVIGDSQDDVIGVLLAKDLLPLALNNDLNWNRIREILRPPTFVPESKRLNQLLKEFKENRNHMAIVVDEYGGTAGLITIEDVLE
;
A
#
# COMPACT_ATOMS: atom_id res chain seq x y z
N ASP A 1 40.44 -24.40 -17.54
CA ASP A 1 40.84 -23.09 -18.17
C ASP A 1 39.64 -22.11 -18.33
N ASP A 2 38.57 -22.31 -17.56
CA ASP A 2 37.32 -21.55 -17.74
C ASP A 2 37.09 -20.44 -16.66
N GLN A 3 38.03 -20.25 -15.75
CA GLN A 3 37.92 -19.24 -14.71
C GLN A 3 38.63 -17.90 -15.01
N SER A 4 39.47 -17.83 -16.05
CA SER A 4 40.20 -16.60 -16.37
C SER A 4 39.43 -15.66 -17.30
N SER A 5 38.44 -16.17 -18.10
CA SER A 5 37.69 -15.33 -19.01
C SER A 5 36.60 -14.49 -18.32
N ARG A 6 35.96 -15.04 -17.28
CA ARG A 6 34.93 -14.31 -16.50
C ARG A 6 35.48 -13.12 -15.69
N GLY A 7 36.74 -13.17 -15.31
CA GLY A 7 37.40 -12.08 -14.58
C GLY A 7 37.81 -10.89 -15.46
N GLN A 8 38.05 -11.16 -16.75
CA GLN A 8 38.44 -10.15 -17.73
C GLN A 8 37.23 -9.37 -18.26
N ASP A 9 36.13 -10.06 -18.49
CA ASP A 9 34.86 -9.44 -18.89
C ASP A 9 34.28 -8.51 -17.81
N ARG A 10 34.39 -8.91 -16.54
CA ARG A 10 33.99 -8.06 -15.41
C ARG A 10 34.80 -6.77 -15.25
N LYS A 11 36.11 -6.83 -15.52
CA LYS A 11 36.97 -5.63 -15.48
C LYS A 11 36.68 -4.70 -16.64
N SER A 12 36.53 -5.24 -17.84
CA SER A 12 36.16 -4.46 -19.04
C SER A 12 34.83 -3.75 -18.90
N TRP A 13 33.83 -4.40 -18.25
CA TRP A 13 32.52 -3.81 -18.00
C TRP A 13 32.58 -2.71 -16.95
N LEU A 14 33.30 -2.88 -15.84
CA LEU A 14 33.53 -1.83 -14.84
C LEU A 14 34.28 -0.61 -15.42
N GLU A 15 35.17 -0.81 -16.37
CA GLU A 15 35.84 0.28 -17.08
C GLU A 15 34.90 1.01 -18.07
N ARG A 16 33.94 0.29 -18.70
CA ARG A 16 32.91 0.88 -19.56
C ARG A 16 31.88 1.64 -18.73
N ILE A 17 31.46 1.12 -17.60
CA ILE A 17 30.64 1.87 -16.64
C ILE A 17 31.35 3.12 -16.18
N SER A 18 32.62 3.07 -15.80
CA SER A 18 33.35 4.27 -15.39
C SER A 18 33.50 5.31 -16.51
N GLN A 19 33.43 4.90 -17.78
CA GLN A 19 33.39 5.80 -18.93
C GLN A 19 31.99 6.32 -19.28
N ALA A 20 30.95 5.52 -19.06
CA ALA A 20 29.55 5.96 -19.16
C ALA A 20 29.16 6.88 -18.00
N PHE A 21 29.78 6.70 -16.83
CA PHE A 21 29.64 7.57 -15.64
C PHE A 21 30.54 8.82 -15.66
N SER A 22 30.90 9.33 -16.81
CA SER A 22 31.47 10.67 -16.88
C SER A 22 30.42 11.78 -16.57
N SER A 23 29.15 11.43 -16.48
CA SER A 23 28.09 12.22 -15.83
C SER A 23 27.43 11.37 -14.74
N GLU A 24 27.32 11.90 -13.51
CA GLU A 24 26.50 11.31 -12.45
C GLU A 24 25.06 11.13 -12.98
N PRO A 25 24.36 10.01 -12.68
CA PRO A 25 22.99 9.86 -13.12
C PRO A 25 22.13 10.98 -12.53
N GLU A 26 21.45 11.72 -13.39
CA GLU A 26 20.65 12.91 -13.02
C GLU A 26 19.17 12.57 -12.91
N SER A 27 18.75 11.39 -13.40
CA SER A 27 17.36 10.95 -13.43
C SER A 27 17.18 9.50 -13.00
N VAL A 28 15.95 9.11 -12.66
CA VAL A 28 15.56 7.71 -12.42
C VAL A 28 15.76 6.87 -13.66
N GLU A 29 15.49 7.45 -14.84
CA GLU A 29 15.66 6.82 -16.14
C GLU A 29 17.12 6.42 -16.38
N ASP A 30 18.08 7.29 -16.05
CA ASP A 30 19.51 7.01 -16.18
C ASP A 30 19.92 5.81 -15.29
N VAL A 31 19.37 5.75 -14.08
CA VAL A 31 19.61 4.62 -13.16
C VAL A 31 19.04 3.34 -13.71
N LEU A 32 17.81 3.37 -14.27
CA LEU A 32 17.17 2.19 -14.86
C LEU A 32 17.95 1.70 -16.10
N GLU A 33 18.48 2.60 -16.93
CA GLU A 33 19.30 2.24 -18.10
C GLU A 33 20.57 1.46 -17.69
N ILE A 34 21.23 1.92 -16.62
CA ILE A 34 22.38 1.22 -16.06
C ILE A 34 22.02 -0.17 -15.53
N LEU A 35 20.89 -0.29 -14.87
CA LEU A 35 20.43 -1.57 -14.32
C LEU A 35 20.02 -2.55 -15.43
N ARG A 36 19.45 -2.06 -16.55
CA ARG A 36 19.16 -2.88 -17.73
C ARG A 36 20.44 -3.37 -18.42
N ASP A 37 21.46 -2.51 -18.53
CA ASP A 37 22.77 -2.94 -19.04
C ASP A 37 23.39 -4.04 -18.16
N ALA A 38 23.22 -3.92 -16.84
CA ALA A 38 23.65 -4.96 -15.90
C ALA A 38 22.87 -6.27 -16.04
N GLU A 39 21.57 -6.21 -16.38
CA GLU A 39 20.73 -7.38 -16.69
C GLU A 39 21.22 -8.05 -17.99
N GLU A 40 21.45 -7.30 -19.07
CA GLU A 40 21.96 -7.82 -20.36
C GLU A 40 23.28 -8.57 -20.18
N HIS A 41 24.13 -8.11 -19.25
CA HIS A 41 25.39 -8.77 -18.91
C HIS A 41 25.27 -9.85 -17.82
N SER A 42 24.05 -10.27 -17.47
CA SER A 42 23.77 -11.31 -16.48
C SER A 42 24.37 -11.05 -15.09
N ILE A 43 24.55 -9.79 -14.70
CA ILE A 43 25.00 -9.38 -13.36
C ILE A 43 23.79 -9.31 -12.43
N ILE A 44 22.65 -8.88 -12.96
CA ILE A 44 21.34 -8.88 -12.31
C ILE A 44 20.47 -9.85 -13.09
N ASP A 45 19.67 -10.70 -12.42
CA ASP A 45 18.71 -11.54 -13.10
C ASP A 45 17.42 -10.77 -13.43
N THR A 46 16.63 -11.30 -14.36
CA THR A 46 15.40 -10.67 -14.85
C THR A 46 14.36 -10.49 -13.73
N ASP A 47 14.29 -11.42 -12.77
CA ASP A 47 13.36 -11.32 -11.65
C ASP A 47 13.75 -10.15 -10.73
N ALA A 48 15.05 -10.00 -10.41
CA ALA A 48 15.56 -8.89 -9.64
C ALA A 48 15.35 -7.54 -10.36
N MET A 49 15.56 -7.49 -11.70
CA MET A 49 15.30 -6.29 -12.47
C MET A 49 13.82 -5.88 -12.44
N SER A 50 12.91 -6.84 -12.59
CA SER A 50 11.46 -6.61 -12.51
C SER A 50 11.05 -6.01 -11.13
N ILE A 51 11.62 -6.53 -10.04
CA ILE A 51 11.38 -6.00 -8.68
C ILE A 51 11.87 -4.55 -8.57
N ILE A 52 13.05 -4.25 -9.11
CA ILE A 52 13.62 -2.89 -9.07
C ILE A 52 12.76 -1.92 -9.89
N GLU A 53 12.34 -2.30 -11.10
CA GLU A 53 11.47 -1.47 -11.92
C GLU A 53 10.12 -1.19 -11.23
N GLY A 54 9.50 -2.20 -10.64
CA GLY A 54 8.28 -2.03 -9.85
C GLY A 54 8.48 -1.10 -8.66
N ALA A 55 9.57 -1.26 -7.91
CA ALA A 55 9.89 -0.37 -6.79
C ALA A 55 10.11 1.09 -7.23
N MET A 56 10.74 1.32 -8.40
CA MET A 56 10.94 2.67 -8.94
C MET A 56 9.63 3.30 -9.38
N GLN A 57 8.69 2.54 -9.96
CA GLN A 57 7.37 3.04 -10.33
C GLN A 57 6.57 3.51 -9.10
N VAL A 58 6.59 2.74 -8.02
CA VAL A 58 5.87 3.08 -6.77
C VAL A 58 6.35 4.40 -6.16
N ILE A 59 7.61 4.80 -6.37
CA ILE A 59 8.16 6.04 -5.79
C ILE A 59 7.40 7.28 -6.27
N ASP A 60 6.97 7.29 -7.52
CA ASP A 60 6.31 8.45 -8.14
C ASP A 60 4.78 8.37 -8.12
N MET A 61 4.20 7.19 -7.87
CA MET A 61 2.75 6.99 -7.80
C MET A 61 2.12 7.72 -6.61
N ARG A 62 0.88 8.14 -6.81
CA ARG A 62 0.04 8.81 -5.80
C ARG A 62 -1.05 7.87 -5.30
N VAL A 63 -1.59 8.20 -4.14
CA VAL A 63 -2.68 7.43 -3.50
C VAL A 63 -3.91 7.33 -4.40
N ASP A 64 -4.30 8.41 -5.10
CA ASP A 64 -5.45 8.45 -6.01
C ASP A 64 -5.36 7.48 -7.19
N GLU A 65 -4.15 7.05 -7.57
CA GLU A 65 -3.92 6.13 -8.68
C GLU A 65 -4.25 4.67 -8.35
N ILE A 66 -4.17 4.28 -7.06
CA ILE A 66 -4.38 2.88 -6.66
C ILE A 66 -5.40 2.69 -5.54
N MET A 67 -5.94 3.78 -4.95
CA MET A 67 -6.93 3.68 -3.87
C MET A 67 -8.19 2.94 -4.32
N ILE A 68 -8.88 2.31 -3.39
CA ILE A 68 -10.25 1.83 -3.58
C ILE A 68 -11.16 3.06 -3.53
N PRO A 69 -11.83 3.41 -4.63
CA PRO A 69 -12.65 4.61 -4.69
C PRO A 69 -13.89 4.49 -3.78
N ARG A 70 -14.41 5.62 -3.30
CA ARG A 70 -15.55 5.73 -2.40
C ARG A 70 -16.75 4.82 -2.78
N SER A 71 -17.04 4.73 -4.06
CA SER A 71 -18.17 3.93 -4.57
C SER A 71 -17.99 2.42 -4.42
N GLN A 72 -16.77 1.96 -4.19
CA GLN A 72 -16.40 0.55 -4.02
C GLN A 72 -16.07 0.19 -2.58
N MET A 73 -16.05 1.16 -1.67
CA MET A 73 -15.77 0.92 -0.27
C MET A 73 -16.85 0.06 0.39
N VAL A 74 -16.43 -1.01 1.05
CA VAL A 74 -17.30 -1.77 1.97
C VAL A 74 -17.21 -1.13 3.35
N THR A 75 -18.31 -0.55 3.82
CA THR A 75 -18.38 0.21 5.08
C THR A 75 -19.49 -0.33 5.99
N VAL A 76 -19.34 -0.14 7.28
CA VAL A 76 -20.37 -0.44 8.28
C VAL A 76 -21.03 0.87 8.71
N LYS A 77 -22.36 0.94 8.70
CA LYS A 77 -23.10 2.12 9.16
C LYS A 77 -23.41 2.00 10.64
N ALA A 78 -23.13 3.04 11.42
CA ALA A 78 -23.45 3.08 12.84
C ALA A 78 -24.94 3.00 13.14
N SER A 79 -25.81 3.23 12.14
CA SER A 79 -27.27 3.09 12.22
C SER A 79 -27.78 1.66 11.96
N GLN A 80 -26.94 0.75 11.43
CA GLN A 80 -27.30 -0.65 11.19
C GLN A 80 -27.28 -1.45 12.50
N GLU A 81 -28.15 -2.44 12.60
CA GLU A 81 -28.06 -3.42 13.68
C GLU A 81 -26.82 -4.31 13.51
N PRO A 82 -26.06 -4.58 14.62
CA PRO A 82 -24.81 -5.35 14.52
C PRO A 82 -24.97 -6.73 13.86
N LYS A 83 -26.11 -7.37 13.99
CA LYS A 83 -26.37 -8.67 13.36
C LYS A 83 -26.52 -8.59 11.85
N GLU A 84 -26.96 -7.45 11.31
CA GLU A 84 -27.15 -7.24 9.88
C GLU A 84 -25.82 -7.15 9.15
N PHE A 85 -24.93 -6.30 9.65
CA PHE A 85 -23.61 -6.14 8.99
C PHE A 85 -22.65 -7.30 9.25
N LEU A 86 -22.90 -8.13 10.27
CA LEU A 86 -22.02 -9.29 10.54
C LEU A 86 -21.99 -10.27 9.37
N GLY A 87 -23.15 -10.49 8.70
CA GLY A 87 -23.22 -11.29 7.49
C GLY A 87 -22.40 -10.68 6.36
N GLU A 88 -22.54 -9.38 6.11
CA GLU A 88 -21.80 -8.65 5.07
C GLU A 88 -20.28 -8.70 5.31
N ILE A 89 -19.85 -8.59 6.57
CA ILE A 89 -18.43 -8.72 6.95
C ILE A 89 -17.91 -10.11 6.62
N MET A 90 -18.66 -11.15 6.94
CA MET A 90 -18.24 -12.54 6.69
C MET A 90 -18.16 -12.84 5.19
N ASP A 91 -19.12 -12.33 4.41
CA ASP A 91 -19.20 -12.57 2.96
C ASP A 91 -18.12 -11.80 2.18
N SER A 92 -17.73 -10.60 2.66
CA SER A 92 -16.75 -9.76 1.99
C SER A 92 -15.31 -10.27 2.14
N ALA A 93 -15.04 -11.11 3.15
CA ALA A 93 -13.71 -11.61 3.49
C ALA A 93 -12.64 -10.54 3.80
N HIS A 94 -13.04 -9.28 3.98
CA HIS A 94 -12.13 -8.21 4.38
C HIS A 94 -11.82 -8.27 5.88
N SER A 95 -10.64 -7.79 6.26
CA SER A 95 -10.21 -7.78 7.66
C SER A 95 -10.56 -6.47 8.40
N ARG A 96 -10.77 -5.36 7.69
CA ARG A 96 -10.98 -4.02 8.24
C ARG A 96 -12.09 -3.30 7.51
N PHE A 97 -12.93 -2.61 8.27
CA PHE A 97 -14.11 -1.92 7.76
C PHE A 97 -14.16 -0.50 8.34
N PRO A 98 -14.20 0.52 7.50
CA PRO A 98 -14.57 1.85 7.95
C PRO A 98 -15.97 1.85 8.53
N VAL A 99 -16.13 2.43 9.72
CA VAL A 99 -17.44 2.64 10.33
C VAL A 99 -17.83 4.08 10.09
N ILE A 100 -18.97 4.29 9.44
CA ILE A 100 -19.49 5.61 9.10
C ILE A 100 -20.70 5.98 9.96
N GLY A 101 -20.77 7.25 10.31
CA GLY A 101 -21.89 7.84 11.05
C GLY A 101 -23.07 8.22 10.15
N ASP A 102 -23.44 9.50 10.16
CA ASP A 102 -24.60 10.00 9.43
C ASP A 102 -24.35 10.13 7.91
N SER A 103 -23.12 10.24 7.48
CA SER A 103 -22.73 10.33 6.08
C SER A 103 -21.50 9.47 5.78
N GLN A 104 -21.22 9.25 4.50
CA GLN A 104 -20.00 8.56 4.07
C GLN A 104 -18.72 9.37 4.36
N ASP A 105 -18.83 10.66 4.62
CA ASP A 105 -17.71 11.52 4.99
C ASP A 105 -17.45 11.50 6.50
N ASP A 106 -18.41 11.01 7.28
CA ASP A 106 -18.30 10.90 8.74
C ASP A 106 -17.75 9.52 9.13
N VAL A 107 -16.45 9.34 8.96
CA VAL A 107 -15.77 8.09 9.36
C VAL A 107 -15.42 8.16 10.86
N ILE A 108 -16.20 7.46 11.69
CA ILE A 108 -16.07 7.46 13.14
C ILE A 108 -15.02 6.47 13.68
N GLY A 109 -14.56 5.52 12.86
CA GLY A 109 -13.54 4.56 13.26
C GLY A 109 -13.32 3.46 12.24
N VAL A 110 -12.39 2.57 12.54
CA VAL A 110 -12.11 1.35 11.79
C VAL A 110 -12.38 0.13 12.66
N LEU A 111 -13.26 -0.74 12.19
CA LEU A 111 -13.61 -2.01 12.83
C LEU A 111 -12.75 -3.13 12.26
N LEU A 112 -12.11 -3.92 13.12
CA LEU A 112 -11.44 -5.15 12.72
C LEU A 112 -12.41 -6.32 12.84
N ALA A 113 -12.61 -7.08 11.77
CA ALA A 113 -13.52 -8.24 11.76
C ALA A 113 -13.22 -9.23 12.90
N LYS A 114 -11.95 -9.49 13.18
CA LYS A 114 -11.54 -10.41 14.26
C LYS A 114 -11.96 -9.95 15.66
N ASP A 115 -12.07 -8.65 15.88
CA ASP A 115 -12.40 -8.10 17.21
C ASP A 115 -13.92 -8.24 17.51
N LEU A 116 -14.74 -8.58 16.51
CA LEU A 116 -16.16 -8.94 16.70
C LEU A 116 -16.36 -10.35 17.26
N LEU A 117 -15.40 -11.27 17.06
CA LEU A 117 -15.56 -12.66 17.44
C LEU A 117 -15.85 -12.85 18.95
N PRO A 118 -15.11 -12.22 19.88
CA PRO A 118 -15.42 -12.34 21.31
C PRO A 118 -16.81 -11.80 21.66
N LEU A 119 -17.24 -10.71 21.01
CA LEU A 119 -18.56 -10.11 21.25
C LEU A 119 -19.68 -11.02 20.76
N ALA A 120 -19.52 -11.62 19.59
CA ALA A 120 -20.50 -12.55 19.02
C ALA A 120 -20.61 -13.83 19.87
N LEU A 121 -19.49 -14.42 20.30
CA LEU A 121 -19.47 -15.64 21.12
C LEU A 121 -20.09 -15.44 22.50
N ASN A 122 -19.96 -14.25 23.08
CA ASN A 122 -20.50 -13.92 24.39
C ASN A 122 -21.93 -13.36 24.33
N ASN A 123 -22.58 -13.33 23.16
CA ASN A 123 -23.87 -12.68 22.92
C ASN A 123 -23.91 -11.21 23.38
N ASP A 124 -22.79 -10.52 23.32
CA ASP A 124 -22.61 -9.12 23.73
C ASP A 124 -22.37 -8.19 22.52
N LEU A 125 -22.86 -8.60 21.34
CA LEU A 125 -22.72 -7.87 20.09
C LEU A 125 -23.71 -6.70 20.06
N ASN A 126 -23.26 -5.54 20.53
CA ASN A 126 -24.04 -4.30 20.52
C ASN A 126 -23.14 -3.09 20.27
N TRP A 127 -23.74 -1.95 19.87
CA TRP A 127 -22.98 -0.76 19.49
C TRP A 127 -22.16 -0.16 20.62
N ASN A 128 -22.56 -0.29 21.89
CA ASN A 128 -21.78 0.21 22.99
C ASN A 128 -20.43 -0.51 23.06
N ARG A 129 -20.44 -1.83 22.94
CA ARG A 129 -19.23 -2.64 22.95
C ARG A 129 -18.40 -2.48 21.69
N ILE A 130 -19.05 -2.36 20.52
CA ILE A 130 -18.36 -2.14 19.25
C ILE A 130 -17.59 -0.82 19.27
N ARG A 131 -18.16 0.26 19.80
CA ARG A 131 -17.47 1.55 19.93
C ARG A 131 -16.21 1.48 20.77
N GLU A 132 -16.16 0.63 21.78
CA GLU A 132 -14.98 0.44 22.64
C GLU A 132 -13.80 -0.22 21.90
N ILE A 133 -14.08 -1.00 20.86
CA ILE A 133 -13.05 -1.71 20.07
C ILE A 133 -12.68 -1.02 18.76
N LEU A 134 -13.39 0.05 18.37
CA LEU A 134 -13.04 0.81 17.18
C LEU A 134 -11.63 1.40 17.28
N ARG A 135 -10.88 1.29 16.19
CA ARG A 135 -9.59 1.97 16.04
C ARG A 135 -9.81 3.37 15.48
N PRO A 136 -9.02 4.38 15.91
CA PRO A 136 -9.09 5.69 15.31
C PRO A 136 -8.78 5.61 13.80
N PRO A 137 -9.53 6.31 12.93
CA PRO A 137 -9.25 6.34 11.51
C PRO A 137 -8.00 7.18 11.24
N THR A 138 -7.20 6.77 10.27
CA THR A 138 -6.10 7.57 9.73
C THR A 138 -6.55 8.17 8.41
N PHE A 139 -6.38 9.49 8.25
CA PHE A 139 -6.74 10.20 7.03
C PHE A 139 -5.48 10.60 6.26
N VAL A 140 -5.53 10.44 4.94
CA VAL A 140 -4.44 10.83 4.04
C VAL A 140 -5.02 11.55 2.81
N PRO A 141 -4.35 12.58 2.29
CA PRO A 141 -4.81 13.23 1.07
C PRO A 141 -4.57 12.32 -0.15
N GLU A 142 -5.45 12.39 -1.14
CA GLU A 142 -5.35 11.62 -2.40
C GLU A 142 -4.07 11.95 -3.18
N SER A 143 -3.52 13.15 -3.01
CA SER A 143 -2.27 13.59 -3.65
C SER A 143 -0.99 13.06 -2.99
N LYS A 144 -1.09 12.33 -1.87
CA LYS A 144 0.07 11.81 -1.15
C LYS A 144 0.82 10.77 -2.00
N ARG A 145 2.17 10.81 -1.95
CA ARG A 145 3.00 9.79 -2.62
C ARG A 145 2.98 8.46 -1.88
N LEU A 146 2.94 7.35 -2.62
CA LEU A 146 2.84 6.00 -2.05
C LEU A 146 4.03 5.63 -1.18
N ASN A 147 5.26 6.03 -1.56
CA ASN A 147 6.44 5.77 -0.75
C ASN A 147 6.36 6.40 0.65
N GLN A 148 5.77 7.60 0.76
CA GLN A 148 5.56 8.27 2.03
C GLN A 148 4.47 7.55 2.85
N LEU A 149 3.37 7.16 2.21
CA LEU A 149 2.30 6.40 2.85
C LEU A 149 2.80 5.06 3.39
N LEU A 150 3.57 4.32 2.59
CA LEU A 150 4.14 3.03 3.00
C LEU A 150 5.05 3.17 4.22
N LYS A 151 5.84 4.23 4.27
CA LYS A 151 6.67 4.55 5.45
C LYS A 151 5.80 4.80 6.69
N GLU A 152 4.75 5.62 6.55
CA GLU A 152 3.80 5.90 7.64
C GLU A 152 3.07 4.64 8.12
N PHE A 153 2.62 3.77 7.21
CA PHE A 153 2.01 2.50 7.56
C PHE A 153 2.94 1.63 8.41
N LYS A 154 4.22 1.54 8.03
CA LYS A 154 5.22 0.75 8.77
C LYS A 154 5.52 1.35 10.14
N GLU A 155 5.72 2.67 10.22
CA GLU A 155 6.06 3.37 11.48
C GLU A 155 4.91 3.33 12.48
N ASN A 156 3.68 3.56 12.03
CA ASN A 156 2.49 3.64 12.88
C ASN A 156 1.79 2.29 13.07
N ARG A 157 2.26 1.22 12.41
CA ARG A 157 1.61 -0.11 12.37
C ARG A 157 0.15 -0.03 11.93
N ASN A 158 -0.15 0.91 11.06
CA ASN A 158 -1.45 1.03 10.42
C ASN A 158 -1.47 0.21 9.13
N HIS A 159 -2.62 -0.32 8.78
CA HIS A 159 -2.81 -1.14 7.58
C HIS A 159 -3.89 -0.59 6.66
N MET A 160 -4.55 0.49 7.05
CA MET A 160 -5.60 1.14 6.29
C MET A 160 -5.61 2.64 6.57
N ALA A 161 -5.85 3.43 5.53
CA ALA A 161 -6.11 4.86 5.65
C ALA A 161 -7.35 5.24 4.84
N ILE A 162 -8.09 6.21 5.33
CA ILE A 162 -9.19 6.86 4.60
C ILE A 162 -8.58 7.96 3.76
N VAL A 163 -8.88 7.95 2.48
CA VAL A 163 -8.39 8.93 1.52
C VAL A 163 -9.38 10.07 1.45
N VAL A 164 -8.86 11.31 1.57
CA VAL A 164 -9.68 12.51 1.53
C VAL A 164 -9.28 13.41 0.36
N ASP A 165 -10.29 14.03 -0.24
CA ASP A 165 -10.13 15.02 -1.28
C ASP A 165 -9.72 16.40 -0.70
N GLU A 166 -9.52 17.41 -1.57
CA GLU A 166 -9.15 18.77 -1.20
C GLU A 166 -10.23 19.53 -0.42
N TYR A 167 -11.45 19.03 -0.40
CA TYR A 167 -12.58 19.61 0.33
C TYR A 167 -12.82 18.93 1.67
N GLY A 168 -12.04 17.88 1.99
CA GLY A 168 -12.17 17.08 3.21
C GLY A 168 -13.25 16.00 3.13
N GLY A 169 -13.79 15.73 1.94
CA GLY A 169 -14.70 14.61 1.69
C GLY A 169 -13.94 13.29 1.54
N THR A 170 -14.58 12.18 1.86
CA THR A 170 -14.01 10.85 1.66
C THR A 170 -13.96 10.53 0.17
N ALA A 171 -12.77 10.43 -0.40
CA ALA A 171 -12.52 10.02 -1.79
C ALA A 171 -12.44 8.50 -1.94
N GLY A 172 -11.92 7.79 -0.92
CA GLY A 172 -11.74 6.36 -0.95
C GLY A 172 -11.06 5.82 0.31
N LEU A 173 -10.51 4.64 0.19
CA LEU A 173 -9.60 4.04 1.17
C LEU A 173 -8.41 3.40 0.48
N ILE A 174 -7.33 3.21 1.22
CA ILE A 174 -6.15 2.49 0.75
C ILE A 174 -5.63 1.61 1.88
N THR A 175 -5.16 0.41 1.53
CA THR A 175 -4.55 -0.52 2.47
C THR A 175 -3.06 -0.70 2.18
N ILE A 176 -2.32 -1.25 3.14
CA ILE A 176 -0.90 -1.55 2.93
C ILE A 176 -0.73 -2.64 1.86
N GLU A 177 -1.69 -3.53 1.76
CA GLU A 177 -1.74 -4.60 0.76
C GLU A 177 -1.80 -4.00 -0.65
N ASP A 178 -2.66 -2.98 -0.89
CA ASP A 178 -2.78 -2.30 -2.19
C ASP A 178 -1.47 -1.61 -2.62
N VAL A 179 -0.66 -1.16 -1.66
CA VAL A 179 0.64 -0.50 -1.93
C VAL A 179 1.74 -1.51 -2.23
N LEU A 180 1.58 -2.78 -1.79
CA LEU A 180 2.61 -3.83 -1.93
C LEU A 180 2.35 -4.75 -3.14
N GLU A 181 1.18 -4.72 -3.76
CA GLU A 181 0.86 -5.43 -5.00
C GLU A 181 1.37 -4.70 -6.23
#